data_7f86a6e4016bbbbb0e2539c95754cdef
#
_entry.id   7f86a6e4016bbbbb0e2539c95754cdef
#
_cell.length_a   1.000
_cell.length_b   1.000
_cell.length_c   1.000
_cell.angle_alpha   90.00
_cell.angle_beta   90.00
_cell.angle_gamma   90.00
#
_symmetry.space_group_name_H-M   'P 1'
#
loop_
_entity.id
_entity.type
_entity.pdbx_description
1 polymer ?
#
loop_
_entity_poly.entity_id
_entity_poly.type
_entity_poly.pdbx_seq_one_letter_code
_entity_poly.pdbx_strand_id
1 'polypeptide(L)'
;GFLTASMNTKPDLANDILPPASSQIYDINGNEIANVHAAENRRPVKIEQVPKDLQNAFVAVEDNRFYEHSGVDPRGIMRALYANIRGRGVSEGGSTITQQLAKNAYLTQDRTITRKIQEVFLALQLERQYTKQEILEMYLNQIYFGQGAYGVQAAAQTYFGKDVDK
;
A
#
# COMPACT_ATOMS: atom_id res chain seq x y z
N GLY A 1 -26.50 9.81 17.07
CA GLY A 1 -26.37 11.01 16.23
C GLY A 1 -24.95 11.28 15.74
N PHE A 2 -23.96 10.45 16.05
CA PHE A 2 -22.55 10.69 15.63
C PHE A 2 -22.13 9.89 14.38
N LEU A 3 -22.89 8.90 13.95
CA LEU A 3 -22.54 8.03 12.82
C LEU A 3 -23.04 8.52 11.45
N THR A 4 -23.93 9.48 11.40
CA THR A 4 -24.54 9.94 10.14
C THR A 4 -23.89 11.20 9.55
N ALA A 5 -23.09 11.94 10.30
CA ALA A 5 -22.44 13.18 9.81
C ALA A 5 -21.14 12.91 9.04
N SER A 6 -20.54 11.72 9.17
CA SER A 6 -19.24 11.38 8.53
C SER A 6 -19.37 10.77 7.14
N MET A 7 -20.57 10.53 6.62
CA MET A 7 -20.75 9.82 5.35
C MET A 7 -20.79 10.73 4.11
N ASN A 8 -20.74 12.04 4.26
CA ASN A 8 -20.97 12.97 3.13
C ASN A 8 -19.82 13.95 2.83
N THR A 9 -18.75 13.94 3.60
CA THR A 9 -17.50 14.58 3.20
C THR A 9 -16.61 13.49 2.61
N LYS A 10 -16.35 13.53 1.29
CA LYS A 10 -15.22 12.81 0.72
C LYS A 10 -13.99 13.27 1.51
N PRO A 11 -13.39 12.44 2.37
CA PRO A 11 -12.05 12.76 2.79
C PRO A 11 -11.25 12.79 1.51
N ASP A 12 -10.40 13.77 1.33
CA ASP A 12 -9.45 13.82 0.22
C ASP A 12 -8.33 12.81 0.55
N LEU A 13 -8.75 11.53 0.55
CA LEU A 13 -7.94 10.40 0.97
C LEU A 13 -6.64 10.30 0.14
N ALA A 14 -6.67 10.81 -1.10
CA ALA A 14 -5.51 10.78 -1.97
C ALA A 14 -4.38 11.71 -1.47
N ASN A 15 -4.70 12.87 -0.93
CA ASN A 15 -3.70 13.80 -0.37
C ASN A 15 -3.22 13.37 1.03
N ASP A 16 -4.08 12.69 1.80
CA ASP A 16 -3.73 12.17 3.13
C ASP A 16 -2.93 10.85 3.06
N ILE A 17 -3.06 10.08 1.96
CA ILE A 17 -2.39 8.78 1.79
C ILE A 17 -0.93 8.94 1.38
N LEU A 18 -0.57 9.99 0.66
CA LEU A 18 0.80 10.22 0.23
C LEU A 18 1.49 11.19 1.20
N PRO A 19 2.25 10.68 2.19
CA PRO A 19 3.08 11.55 2.99
C PRO A 19 4.06 12.31 2.10
N PRO A 20 4.57 13.47 2.55
CA PRO A 20 5.41 14.34 1.74
C PRO A 20 6.60 13.58 1.14
N ALA A 21 6.80 13.74 -0.16
CA ALA A 21 7.94 13.18 -0.87
C ALA A 21 9.26 13.77 -0.33
N SER A 22 10.35 13.00 -0.48
CA SER A 22 11.70 13.50 -0.16
C SER A 22 12.03 14.73 -1.00
N SER A 23 12.69 15.74 -0.41
CA SER A 23 13.18 16.90 -1.13
C SER A 23 14.47 16.57 -1.85
N GLN A 24 14.54 16.83 -3.15
CA GLN A 24 15.74 16.66 -3.97
C GLN A 24 16.39 18.02 -4.22
N ILE A 25 17.68 18.12 -4.01
CA ILE A 25 18.47 19.33 -4.27
C ILE A 25 19.29 19.07 -5.52
N TYR A 26 19.17 19.95 -6.52
CA TYR A 26 19.89 19.87 -7.78
C TYR A 26 20.88 21.04 -7.91
N ASP A 27 21.96 20.81 -8.63
CA ASP A 27 22.85 21.89 -9.06
C ASP A 27 22.23 22.70 -10.21
N ILE A 28 22.93 23.80 -10.62
CA ILE A 28 22.48 24.66 -11.72
C ILE A 28 22.40 23.92 -13.08
N ASN A 29 23.08 22.77 -13.20
CA ASN A 29 23.12 21.95 -14.41
C ASN A 29 22.08 20.82 -14.37
N GLY A 30 21.28 20.71 -13.29
CA GLY A 30 20.28 19.66 -13.11
C GLY A 30 20.81 18.35 -12.55
N ASN A 31 22.06 18.29 -12.05
CA ASN A 31 22.58 17.12 -11.38
C ASN A 31 22.09 17.07 -9.92
N GLU A 32 21.63 15.92 -9.45
CA GLU A 32 21.21 15.75 -8.06
C GLU A 32 22.44 15.86 -7.12
N ILE A 33 22.45 16.88 -6.24
CA ILE A 33 23.51 17.10 -5.26
C ILE A 33 23.23 16.34 -3.97
N ALA A 34 21.97 16.35 -3.54
CA ALA A 34 21.55 15.73 -2.30
C ALA A 34 20.06 15.36 -2.32
N ASN A 35 19.75 14.29 -1.64
CA ASN A 35 18.37 13.89 -1.37
C ASN A 35 18.15 14.04 0.14
N VAL A 36 17.40 15.05 0.54
CA VAL A 36 17.09 15.31 1.94
C VAL A 36 15.88 14.49 2.31
N HIS A 37 16.12 13.36 2.98
CA HIS A 37 15.06 12.56 3.56
C HIS A 37 14.68 13.18 4.92
N ALA A 38 13.43 13.58 5.08
CA ALA A 38 12.82 13.47 6.40
C ALA A 38 12.90 11.98 6.79
N ALA A 39 12.52 11.41 7.80
CA ALA A 39 12.76 10.02 8.22
C ALA A 39 12.49 8.91 7.15
N GLU A 40 11.98 9.25 5.94
CA GLU A 40 11.50 8.28 4.93
C GLU A 40 11.91 8.70 3.51
N ASN A 41 12.57 7.79 2.78
CA ASN A 41 12.84 7.96 1.34
C ASN A 41 11.59 7.52 0.55
N ARG A 42 10.88 8.48 -0.04
CA ARG A 42 9.68 8.25 -0.85
C ARG A 42 9.81 8.93 -2.20
N ARG A 43 9.60 8.16 -3.25
CA ARG A 43 9.60 8.62 -4.66
C ARG A 43 8.34 8.05 -5.33
N PRO A 44 7.19 8.75 -5.26
CA PRO A 44 5.96 8.26 -5.87
C PRO A 44 6.10 8.13 -7.39
N VAL A 45 5.57 7.03 -7.93
CA VAL A 45 5.50 6.76 -9.37
C VAL A 45 4.07 6.43 -9.78
N LYS A 46 3.73 6.68 -11.03
CA LYS A 46 2.46 6.28 -11.62
C LYS A 46 2.46 4.78 -11.92
N ILE A 47 1.28 4.15 -11.89
CA ILE A 47 1.15 2.71 -12.11
C ILE A 47 1.67 2.29 -13.49
N GLU A 48 1.59 3.17 -14.49
CA GLU A 48 2.11 2.94 -15.85
C GLU A 48 3.63 2.86 -15.91
N GLN A 49 4.33 3.46 -14.93
CA GLN A 49 5.79 3.41 -14.81
C GLN A 49 6.28 2.14 -14.12
N VAL A 50 5.39 1.42 -13.44
CA VAL A 50 5.72 0.16 -12.76
C VAL A 50 5.55 -0.99 -13.75
N PRO A 51 6.60 -1.82 -14.00
CA PRO A 51 6.50 -2.95 -14.90
C PRO A 51 5.33 -3.89 -14.56
N LYS A 52 4.60 -4.36 -15.58
CA LYS A 52 3.44 -5.24 -15.37
C LYS A 52 3.78 -6.52 -14.60
N ASP A 53 4.95 -7.09 -14.86
CA ASP A 53 5.42 -8.29 -14.15
C ASP A 53 5.60 -8.03 -12.65
N LEU A 54 6.10 -6.84 -12.29
CA LEU A 54 6.21 -6.44 -10.89
C LEU A 54 4.84 -6.24 -10.25
N GLN A 55 3.90 -5.58 -10.94
CA GLN A 55 2.51 -5.45 -10.47
C GLN A 55 1.89 -6.83 -10.23
N ASN A 56 2.03 -7.74 -11.20
CA ASN A 56 1.49 -9.09 -11.14
C ASN A 56 2.13 -9.91 -10.01
N ALA A 57 3.43 -9.75 -9.77
CA ALA A 57 4.13 -10.43 -8.68
C ALA A 57 3.57 -10.02 -7.31
N PHE A 58 3.34 -8.73 -7.07
CA PHE A 58 2.70 -8.27 -5.84
C PHE A 58 1.30 -8.83 -5.66
N VAL A 59 0.48 -8.75 -6.71
CA VAL A 59 -0.88 -9.30 -6.68
C VAL A 59 -0.87 -10.81 -6.41
N ALA A 60 0.01 -11.56 -7.08
CA ALA A 60 0.09 -13.01 -6.91
C ALA A 60 0.50 -13.43 -5.49
N VAL A 61 1.40 -12.68 -4.86
CA VAL A 61 1.94 -13.01 -3.53
C VAL A 61 1.03 -12.52 -2.41
N GLU A 62 0.58 -11.27 -2.49
CA GLU A 62 -0.14 -10.60 -1.39
C GLU A 62 -1.65 -10.83 -1.45
N ASP A 63 -2.21 -10.85 -2.67
CA ASP A 63 -3.66 -10.91 -2.86
C ASP A 63 -4.00 -11.44 -4.27
N ASN A 64 -3.83 -12.72 -4.48
CA ASN A 64 -3.99 -13.36 -5.79
C ASN A 64 -5.39 -13.19 -6.44
N ARG A 65 -6.36 -12.74 -5.65
CA ARG A 65 -7.73 -12.46 -6.10
C ARG A 65 -8.09 -10.98 -6.03
N PHE A 66 -7.09 -10.11 -6.00
CA PHE A 66 -7.25 -8.66 -5.86
C PHE A 66 -8.32 -8.07 -6.78
N TYR A 67 -8.36 -8.50 -8.02
CA TYR A 67 -9.31 -8.02 -9.03
C TYR A 67 -10.72 -8.63 -8.93
N GLU A 68 -10.93 -9.63 -8.06
CA GLU A 68 -12.20 -10.36 -7.93
C GLU A 68 -13.06 -9.93 -6.76
N HIS A 69 -12.47 -9.28 -5.75
CA HIS A 69 -13.19 -8.86 -4.54
C HIS A 69 -13.23 -7.33 -4.39
N SER A 70 -14.06 -6.84 -3.48
CA SER A 70 -14.24 -5.41 -3.18
C SER A 70 -13.68 -5.05 -1.80
N GLY A 71 -12.36 -5.14 -1.63
CA GLY A 71 -11.62 -4.72 -0.42
C GLY A 71 -11.40 -5.83 0.61
N VAL A 72 -12.24 -6.84 0.66
CA VAL A 72 -12.13 -7.99 1.57
C VAL A 72 -12.28 -9.28 0.77
N ASP A 73 -11.44 -10.27 1.00
CA ASP A 73 -11.55 -11.60 0.41
C ASP A 73 -11.99 -12.65 1.45
N PRO A 74 -13.30 -12.94 1.58
CA PRO A 74 -13.79 -13.97 2.51
C PRO A 74 -13.21 -15.36 2.25
N ARG A 75 -12.96 -15.71 0.97
CA ARG A 75 -12.37 -17.01 0.61
C ARG A 75 -10.88 -17.08 1.01
N GLY A 76 -10.14 -15.98 0.86
CA GLY A 76 -8.76 -15.85 1.34
C GLY A 76 -8.68 -16.00 2.86
N ILE A 77 -9.60 -15.38 3.61
CA ILE A 77 -9.68 -15.51 5.06
C ILE A 77 -9.95 -16.97 5.46
N MET A 78 -10.90 -17.63 4.83
CA MET A 78 -11.22 -19.05 5.10
C MET A 78 -10.05 -19.97 4.78
N ARG A 79 -9.34 -19.72 3.67
CA ARG A 79 -8.13 -20.49 3.30
C ARG A 79 -7.03 -20.31 4.34
N ALA A 80 -6.72 -19.08 4.75
CA ALA A 80 -5.73 -18.78 5.78
C ALA A 80 -6.08 -19.44 7.12
N LEU A 81 -7.34 -19.37 7.53
CA LEU A 81 -7.81 -20.03 8.76
C LEU A 81 -7.61 -21.55 8.70
N TYR A 82 -7.98 -22.18 7.58
CA TYR A 82 -7.79 -23.61 7.38
C TYR A 82 -6.32 -24.04 7.38
N ALA A 83 -5.44 -23.26 6.75
CA ALA A 83 -4.00 -23.50 6.74
C ALA A 83 -3.39 -23.42 8.15
N ASN A 84 -3.81 -22.42 8.93
CA ASN A 84 -3.37 -22.24 10.31
C ASN A 84 -3.80 -23.40 11.23
N ILE A 85 -5.03 -23.91 11.07
CA ILE A 85 -5.53 -25.05 11.86
C ILE A 85 -4.74 -26.33 11.54
N ARG A 86 -4.32 -26.51 10.30
CA ARG A 86 -3.55 -27.71 9.88
C ARG A 86 -2.05 -27.65 10.19
N GLY A 87 -1.59 -26.64 10.92
CA GLY A 87 -0.19 -26.56 11.37
C GLY A 87 0.86 -26.47 10.25
N ARG A 88 0.46 -26.13 9.02
CA ARG A 88 1.36 -25.84 7.92
C ARG A 88 1.92 -24.44 8.11
N GLY A 89 2.88 -24.27 8.99
CA GLY A 89 3.59 -23.10 9.49
C GLY A 89 3.94 -21.93 8.56
N VAL A 90 3.25 -21.77 7.44
CA VAL A 90 3.29 -20.58 6.60
C VAL A 90 2.01 -19.82 6.93
N SER A 91 2.15 -18.77 7.72
CA SER A 91 1.11 -17.77 7.93
C SER A 91 0.78 -17.12 6.59
N GLU A 92 -0.09 -17.75 5.80
CA GLU A 92 -0.71 -17.05 4.67
C GLU A 92 -1.49 -15.88 5.24
N GLY A 93 -1.11 -14.66 4.86
CA GLY A 93 -1.80 -13.44 5.27
C GLY A 93 -3.19 -13.42 4.64
N GLY A 94 -4.24 -13.48 5.46
CA GLY A 94 -5.62 -13.36 4.99
C GLY A 94 -6.06 -11.92 4.74
N SER A 95 -5.15 -10.93 4.75
CA SER A 95 -5.44 -9.52 4.52
C SER A 95 -5.19 -9.15 3.06
N THR A 96 -6.14 -8.45 2.43
CA THR A 96 -6.03 -7.99 1.05
C THR A 96 -5.05 -6.81 0.91
N ILE A 97 -4.62 -6.52 -0.32
CA ILE A 97 -3.84 -5.31 -0.65
C ILE A 97 -4.55 -4.05 -0.15
N THR A 98 -5.87 -3.94 -0.37
CA THR A 98 -6.66 -2.79 0.08
C THR A 98 -6.70 -2.66 1.60
N GLN A 99 -6.78 -3.77 2.34
CA GLN A 99 -6.71 -3.77 3.80
C GLN A 99 -5.31 -3.36 4.30
N GLN A 100 -4.25 -3.82 3.64
CA GLN A 100 -2.88 -3.42 3.98
C GLN A 100 -2.66 -1.92 3.73
N LEU A 101 -3.16 -1.39 2.60
CA LEU A 101 -3.16 0.04 2.30
C LEU A 101 -3.88 0.83 3.39
N ALA A 102 -5.11 0.45 3.73
CA ALA A 102 -5.90 1.10 4.78
C ALA A 102 -5.16 1.11 6.12
N LYS A 103 -4.56 -0.02 6.50
CA LYS A 103 -3.76 -0.13 7.72
C LYS A 103 -2.57 0.83 7.73
N ASN A 104 -1.80 0.85 6.65
CA ASN A 104 -0.56 1.62 6.59
C ASN A 104 -0.80 3.12 6.50
N ALA A 105 -1.92 3.53 5.86
CA ALA A 105 -2.24 4.94 5.64
C ALA A 105 -2.94 5.61 6.82
N TYR A 106 -3.79 4.89 7.55
CA TYR A 106 -4.76 5.52 8.46
C TYR A 106 -4.75 4.98 9.88
N LEU A 107 -4.12 3.83 10.14
CA LEU A 107 -4.28 3.15 11.41
C LEU A 107 -2.97 3.05 12.20
N THR A 108 -3.10 3.03 13.52
CA THR A 108 -1.98 2.77 14.44
C THR A 108 -1.50 1.33 14.31
N GLN A 109 -0.25 1.06 14.74
CA GLN A 109 0.37 -0.28 14.69
C GLN A 109 -0.20 -1.26 15.75
N ASP A 110 -1.16 -0.82 16.55
CA ASP A 110 -1.76 -1.65 17.60
C ASP A 110 -2.50 -2.86 17.02
N ARG A 111 -2.24 -4.03 17.59
CA ARG A 111 -2.86 -5.28 17.14
C ARG A 111 -4.15 -5.57 17.93
N THR A 112 -5.21 -4.81 17.68
CA THR A 112 -6.50 -4.97 18.33
C THR A 112 -7.59 -5.43 17.36
N ILE A 113 -8.63 -6.08 17.87
CA ILE A 113 -9.81 -6.46 17.08
C ILE A 113 -10.50 -5.20 16.53
N THR A 114 -10.60 -4.15 17.35
CA THR A 114 -11.18 -2.86 16.94
C THR A 114 -10.47 -2.28 15.73
N ARG A 115 -9.14 -2.27 15.74
CA ARG A 115 -8.33 -1.82 14.60
C ARG A 115 -8.61 -2.67 13.35
N LYS A 116 -8.76 -4.01 13.49
CA LYS A 116 -9.06 -4.89 12.34
C LYS A 116 -10.44 -4.60 11.73
N ILE A 117 -11.43 -4.25 12.55
CA ILE A 117 -12.75 -3.81 12.07
C ILE A 117 -12.64 -2.47 11.33
N GLN A 118 -11.89 -1.52 11.86
CA GLN A 118 -11.61 -0.24 11.18
C GLN A 118 -10.91 -0.44 9.83
N GLU A 119 -9.92 -1.32 9.78
CA GLU A 119 -9.21 -1.69 8.55
C GLU A 119 -10.16 -2.22 7.47
N VAL A 120 -11.06 -3.14 7.83
CA VAL A 120 -12.09 -3.66 6.92
C VAL A 120 -13.01 -2.54 6.42
N PHE A 121 -13.48 -1.69 7.31
CA PHE A 121 -14.37 -0.59 6.95
C PHE A 121 -13.70 0.40 6.00
N LEU A 122 -12.45 0.80 6.28
CA LEU A 122 -11.67 1.68 5.42
C LEU A 122 -11.36 1.04 4.06
N ALA A 123 -11.04 -0.26 4.04
CA ALA A 123 -10.82 -0.98 2.79
C ALA A 123 -12.07 -0.96 1.89
N LEU A 124 -13.26 -1.17 2.45
CA LEU A 124 -14.51 -1.07 1.72
C LEU A 124 -14.79 0.36 1.20
N GLN A 125 -14.40 1.39 1.96
CA GLN A 125 -14.53 2.78 1.51
C GLN A 125 -13.56 3.09 0.36
N LEU A 126 -12.30 2.66 0.45
CA LEU A 126 -11.31 2.80 -0.62
C LEU A 126 -11.80 2.18 -1.93
N GLU A 127 -12.32 0.96 -1.89
CA GLU A 127 -12.84 0.27 -3.09
C GLU A 127 -14.09 0.93 -3.70
N ARG A 128 -14.82 1.74 -2.94
CA ARG A 128 -15.95 2.53 -3.46
C ARG A 128 -15.51 3.82 -4.15
N GLN A 129 -14.35 4.34 -3.78
CA GLN A 129 -13.86 5.65 -4.22
C GLN A 129 -12.80 5.55 -5.32
N TYR A 130 -12.02 4.49 -5.34
CA TYR A 130 -10.86 4.30 -6.20
C TYR A 130 -10.98 3.00 -7.01
N THR A 131 -10.44 3.03 -8.21
CA THR A 131 -10.28 1.85 -9.04
C THR A 131 -9.20 0.91 -8.49
N LYS A 132 -9.22 -0.34 -8.89
CA LYS A 132 -8.18 -1.31 -8.54
C LYS A 132 -6.77 -0.85 -8.91
N GLN A 133 -6.62 -0.16 -10.04
CA GLN A 133 -5.31 0.36 -10.47
C GLN A 133 -4.84 1.50 -9.57
N GLU A 134 -5.71 2.43 -9.18
CA GLU A 134 -5.39 3.48 -8.24
C GLU A 134 -5.03 2.93 -6.86
N ILE A 135 -5.76 1.94 -6.37
CA ILE A 135 -5.46 1.26 -5.10
C ILE A 135 -4.09 0.58 -5.16
N LEU A 136 -3.78 -0.11 -6.26
CA LEU A 136 -2.48 -0.75 -6.45
C LEU A 136 -1.35 0.29 -6.55
N GLU A 137 -1.57 1.40 -7.26
CA GLU A 137 -0.62 2.52 -7.32
C GLU A 137 -0.31 3.06 -5.92
N MET A 138 -1.33 3.38 -5.14
CA MET A 138 -1.18 3.86 -3.76
C MET A 138 -0.44 2.84 -2.89
N TYR A 139 -0.78 1.57 -2.99
CA TYR A 139 -0.13 0.48 -2.26
C TYR A 139 1.35 0.38 -2.60
N LEU A 140 1.71 0.31 -3.89
CA LEU A 140 3.09 0.18 -4.35
C LEU A 140 3.96 1.40 -4.00
N ASN A 141 3.37 2.57 -3.83
CA ASN A 141 4.06 3.78 -3.38
C ASN A 141 4.22 3.86 -1.86
N GLN A 142 3.52 3.00 -1.09
CA GLN A 142 3.47 3.12 0.37
C GLN A 142 4.20 2.02 1.12
N ILE A 143 4.32 0.84 0.54
CA ILE A 143 4.88 -0.31 1.25
C ILE A 143 6.34 -0.08 1.65
N TYR A 144 6.71 -0.55 2.83
CA TYR A 144 8.05 -0.44 3.37
C TYR A 144 8.91 -1.63 2.97
N PHE A 145 10.06 -1.37 2.36
CA PHE A 145 11.00 -2.40 1.89
C PHE A 145 12.26 -2.52 2.75
N GLY A 146 12.32 -1.84 3.88
CA GLY A 146 13.56 -1.77 4.67
C GLY A 146 14.46 -0.62 4.25
N GLN A 147 15.55 -0.40 5.01
CA GLN A 147 16.55 0.64 4.75
C GLN A 147 15.97 2.05 4.51
N GLY A 148 14.85 2.38 5.16
CA GLY A 148 14.15 3.64 4.94
C GLY A 148 13.45 3.77 3.60
N ALA A 149 13.45 2.74 2.73
CA ALA A 149 12.82 2.76 1.43
C ALA A 149 11.32 2.51 1.51
N TYR A 150 10.53 3.49 1.17
CA TYR A 150 9.07 3.41 1.07
C TYR A 150 8.63 3.53 -0.39
N GLY A 151 7.91 2.52 -0.85
CA GLY A 151 7.45 2.37 -2.23
C GLY A 151 8.49 1.75 -3.16
N VAL A 152 7.98 1.21 -4.29
CA VAL A 152 8.76 0.42 -5.25
C VAL A 152 9.90 1.20 -5.91
N GLN A 153 9.71 2.50 -6.17
CA GLN A 153 10.74 3.34 -6.78
C GLN A 153 11.92 3.56 -5.83
N ALA A 154 11.64 3.89 -4.56
CA ALA A 154 12.69 4.06 -3.56
C ALA A 154 13.44 2.74 -3.31
N ALA A 155 12.70 1.62 -3.30
CA ALA A 155 13.30 0.29 -3.18
C ALA A 155 14.20 -0.04 -4.38
N ALA A 156 13.75 0.20 -5.62
CA ALA A 156 14.54 -0.02 -6.82
C ALA A 156 15.86 0.76 -6.80
N GLN A 157 15.81 2.03 -6.41
CA GLN A 157 17.02 2.86 -6.26
C GLN A 157 17.93 2.34 -5.14
N THR A 158 17.35 2.01 -3.98
CA THR A 158 18.13 1.60 -2.80
C THR A 158 18.86 0.29 -3.02
N TYR A 159 18.20 -0.71 -3.64
CA TYR A 159 18.73 -2.06 -3.75
C TYR A 159 19.41 -2.35 -5.09
N PHE A 160 19.02 -1.67 -6.16
CA PHE A 160 19.52 -1.93 -7.51
C PHE A 160 20.18 -0.72 -8.19
N GLY A 161 20.07 0.49 -7.59
CA GLY A 161 20.61 1.73 -8.18
C GLY A 161 19.92 2.11 -9.50
N LYS A 162 18.70 1.69 -9.72
CA LYS A 162 17.94 1.88 -10.96
C LYS A 162 16.54 2.39 -10.68
N ASP A 163 15.92 3.03 -11.68
CA ASP A 163 14.50 3.32 -11.65
C ASP A 163 13.67 2.04 -11.82
N VAL A 164 12.44 2.07 -11.30
CA VAL A 164 11.57 0.89 -11.27
C VAL A 164 11.14 0.42 -12.66
N ASP A 165 11.22 1.30 -13.67
CA ASP A 165 10.90 1.03 -15.08
C ASP A 165 12.08 0.40 -15.86
N LYS A 166 13.26 0.19 -15.22
CA LYS A 166 14.52 -0.32 -15.79
C LYS A 166 15.02 -1.56 -15.07
#